data_e6eb8c88a7ab5feff651945a6605c3d6
#
_entry.id   e6eb8c88a7ab5feff651945a6605c3d6
#
_cell.length_a   1.000
_cell.length_b   1.000
_cell.length_c   1.000
_cell.angle_alpha   90.00
_cell.angle_beta   90.00
_cell.angle_gamma   90.00
#
_symmetry.space_group_name_H-M   'P 1'
#
loop_
_entity.id
_entity.type
_entity.pdbx_description
1 polymer ?
#
loop_
_entity_poly.entity_id
_entity_poly.type
_entity_poly.pdbx_seq_one_letter_code
_entity_poly.pdbx_strand_id
1 'polypeptide(L)'
;MAKLVRGFRDIFEPQSKNFTELENCARGVFSLYGFGELRLPTVELKELFVKSTGETTDIVQKEMYAFEDAGHRQLAIRPEGTPGVVRAYLENNFTQNAPVQKFYYVGNMFRAERPQAGRYREFEQIGAEYIGNSAPAADAEVILMLKDIVSKFGAKNYCVKINSLGCDKCRPLYRQALIDFLSKEKDTLCENCQTRLEKNPLRVLDCKIDGARFAGRVPTMQLCPECQAHFDEVQALLKGKIDFVVDPMLVRGLDY
;
A
#
# COMPACT_ATOMS: atom_id res chain seq x y z
N MET A 1 26.40 2.95 29.09
CA MET A 1 25.67 3.81 28.15
C MET A 1 24.55 3.00 27.52
N ALA A 2 23.34 3.56 27.43
CA ALA A 2 22.27 2.96 26.64
C ALA A 2 22.67 2.94 25.16
N LYS A 3 22.33 1.86 24.48
CA LYS A 3 22.57 1.70 23.04
C LYS A 3 21.25 1.82 22.28
N LEU A 4 21.32 2.30 21.07
CA LEU A 4 20.18 2.36 20.15
C LEU A 4 19.59 0.96 19.92
N VAL A 5 18.27 0.86 19.88
CA VAL A 5 17.58 -0.40 19.61
C VAL A 5 17.82 -0.81 18.16
N ARG A 6 18.15 -2.07 17.94
CA ARG A 6 18.44 -2.60 16.60
C ARG A 6 17.24 -2.39 15.65
N GLY A 7 17.51 -1.81 14.50
CA GLY A 7 16.50 -1.51 13.49
C GLY A 7 15.91 -0.10 13.55
N PHE A 8 16.28 0.67 14.56
CA PHE A 8 16.06 2.11 14.65
C PHE A 8 17.34 2.86 14.27
N ARG A 9 17.21 4.15 14.00
CA ARG A 9 18.36 4.98 13.65
C ARG A 9 18.12 6.43 14.03
N ASP A 10 19.20 7.12 14.39
CA ASP A 10 19.24 8.57 14.42
C ASP A 10 19.55 9.08 13.00
N ILE A 11 18.90 10.14 12.57
CA ILE A 11 19.09 10.72 11.25
C ILE A 11 19.60 12.14 11.42
N PHE A 12 20.85 12.36 10.99
CA PHE A 12 21.54 13.65 11.07
C PHE A 12 21.62 14.31 9.69
N GLU A 13 22.03 15.58 9.67
CA GLU A 13 22.37 16.24 8.40
C GLU A 13 23.60 15.56 7.74
N PRO A 14 23.62 15.52 6.44
CA PRO A 14 22.69 16.12 5.46
C PRO A 14 21.41 15.30 5.21
N GLN A 15 21.31 14.08 5.76
CA GLN A 15 20.22 13.17 5.43
C GLN A 15 18.86 13.68 5.98
N SER A 16 18.81 14.23 7.19
CA SER A 16 17.57 14.80 7.76
C SER A 16 17.02 15.94 6.92
N LYS A 17 17.90 16.74 6.32
CA LYS A 17 17.49 17.79 5.39
C LYS A 17 16.79 17.25 4.15
N ASN A 18 17.29 16.13 3.60
CA ASN A 18 16.65 15.49 2.44
C ASN A 18 15.23 15.00 2.77
N PHE A 19 15.00 14.49 4.00
CA PHE A 19 13.64 14.13 4.46
C PHE A 19 12.73 15.35 4.49
N THR A 20 13.17 16.43 5.13
CA THR A 20 12.40 17.69 5.18
C THR A 20 12.09 18.25 3.80
N GLU A 21 13.05 18.20 2.88
CA GLU A 21 12.86 18.66 1.50
C GLU A 21 11.82 17.80 0.74
N LEU A 22 11.86 16.47 0.91
CA LEU A 22 10.87 15.56 0.32
C LEU A 22 9.48 15.81 0.89
N GLU A 23 9.35 15.94 2.22
CA GLU A 23 8.07 16.25 2.86
C GLU A 23 7.48 17.57 2.36
N ASN A 24 8.29 18.64 2.31
CA ASN A 24 7.84 19.94 1.84
C ASN A 24 7.43 19.90 0.36
N CYS A 25 8.17 19.18 -0.47
CA CYS A 25 7.83 18.93 -1.86
C CYS A 25 6.48 18.23 -1.98
N ALA A 26 6.26 17.16 -1.22
CA ALA A 26 5.02 16.40 -1.22
C ALA A 26 3.83 17.23 -0.73
N ARG A 27 3.99 17.97 0.39
CA ARG A 27 2.95 18.89 0.92
C ARG A 27 2.53 19.94 -0.11
N GLY A 28 3.50 20.51 -0.83
CA GLY A 28 3.22 21.47 -1.91
C GLY A 28 2.43 20.83 -3.06
N VAL A 29 2.73 19.61 -3.44
CA VAL A 29 1.96 18.89 -4.48
C VAL A 29 0.56 18.53 -3.96
N PHE A 30 0.43 17.97 -2.76
CA PHE A 30 -0.88 17.66 -2.17
C PHE A 30 -1.81 18.88 -2.15
N SER A 31 -1.30 20.04 -1.77
CA SER A 31 -2.06 21.28 -1.78
C SER A 31 -2.57 21.64 -3.19
N LEU A 32 -1.76 21.46 -4.23
CA LEU A 32 -2.16 21.72 -5.63
C LEU A 32 -3.28 20.76 -6.09
N TYR A 33 -3.31 19.54 -5.58
CA TYR A 33 -4.33 18.55 -5.89
C TYR A 33 -5.55 18.60 -4.93
N GLY A 34 -5.57 19.57 -3.99
CA GLY A 34 -6.68 19.79 -3.06
C GLY A 34 -6.76 18.76 -1.93
N PHE A 35 -5.64 18.10 -1.59
CA PHE A 35 -5.57 17.21 -0.43
C PHE A 35 -5.29 18.01 0.84
N GLY A 36 -6.09 17.75 1.90
CA GLY A 36 -5.92 18.31 3.24
C GLY A 36 -5.03 17.44 4.12
N GLU A 37 -4.22 18.07 4.99
CA GLU A 37 -3.40 17.31 5.95
C GLU A 37 -4.27 16.67 7.03
N LEU A 38 -4.05 15.37 7.26
CA LEU A 38 -4.59 14.63 8.39
C LEU A 38 -3.45 14.10 9.26
N ARG A 39 -3.42 14.52 10.52
CA ARG A 39 -2.44 14.01 11.49
C ARG A 39 -3.02 12.88 12.29
N LEU A 40 -2.49 11.70 12.08
CA LEU A 40 -2.95 10.45 12.68
C LEU A 40 -2.26 10.22 14.05
N PRO A 41 -2.97 9.65 15.05
CA PRO A 41 -2.35 9.13 16.25
C PRO A 41 -1.28 8.09 15.94
N THR A 42 -0.22 8.07 16.74
CA THR A 42 0.83 7.03 16.64
C THR A 42 0.35 5.71 17.26
N VAL A 43 -0.52 5.79 18.28
CA VAL A 43 -1.06 4.63 18.99
C VAL A 43 -2.56 4.54 18.69
N GLU A 44 -3.00 3.34 18.32
CA GLU A 44 -4.39 3.01 17.98
C GLU A 44 -4.80 1.70 18.69
N LEU A 45 -6.09 1.37 18.67
CA LEU A 45 -6.55 0.06 19.07
C LEU A 45 -5.98 -1.01 18.11
N LYS A 46 -5.43 -2.08 18.68
CA LYS A 46 -4.86 -3.20 17.90
C LYS A 46 -5.85 -3.76 16.88
N GLU A 47 -7.14 -3.85 17.27
CA GLU A 47 -8.18 -4.39 16.41
C GLU A 47 -8.39 -3.59 15.11
N LEU A 48 -8.07 -2.28 15.10
CA LEU A 48 -8.13 -1.47 13.88
C LEU A 48 -7.28 -2.08 12.77
N PHE A 49 -6.04 -2.43 13.09
CA PHE A 49 -5.11 -3.01 12.11
C PHE A 49 -5.45 -4.47 11.80
N VAL A 50 -5.90 -5.25 12.77
CA VAL A 50 -6.31 -6.65 12.55
C VAL A 50 -7.45 -6.71 11.53
N LYS A 51 -8.48 -5.87 11.71
CA LYS A 51 -9.67 -5.84 10.83
C LYS A 51 -9.36 -5.30 9.43
N SER A 52 -8.52 -4.27 9.33
CA SER A 52 -8.25 -3.58 8.07
C SER A 52 -7.17 -4.26 7.22
N THR A 53 -6.11 -4.76 7.85
CA THR A 53 -4.96 -5.33 7.13
C THR A 53 -5.13 -6.83 6.86
N GLY A 54 -6.05 -7.48 7.59
CA GLY A 54 -6.32 -8.91 7.52
C GLY A 54 -5.46 -9.73 8.50
N GLU A 55 -6.10 -10.63 9.23
CA GLU A 55 -5.48 -11.48 10.28
C GLU A 55 -4.30 -12.34 9.77
N THR A 56 -4.29 -12.67 8.47
CA THR A 56 -3.29 -13.55 7.86
C THR A 56 -2.06 -12.84 7.34
N THR A 57 -2.00 -11.50 7.45
CA THR A 57 -0.86 -10.73 6.95
C THR A 57 0.33 -10.80 7.90
N ASP A 58 1.54 -10.71 7.36
CA ASP A 58 2.77 -10.69 8.17
C ASP A 58 2.78 -9.49 9.12
N ILE A 59 2.20 -8.36 8.71
CA ILE A 59 2.07 -7.16 9.55
C ILE A 59 1.33 -7.48 10.84
N VAL A 60 0.17 -8.12 10.75
CA VAL A 60 -0.66 -8.43 11.92
C VAL A 60 -0.04 -9.56 12.76
N GLN A 61 0.50 -10.59 12.11
CA GLN A 61 0.97 -11.78 12.82
C GLN A 61 2.34 -11.61 13.48
N LYS A 62 3.24 -10.82 12.89
CA LYS A 62 4.67 -10.82 13.28
C LYS A 62 5.32 -9.44 13.40
N GLU A 63 4.76 -8.41 12.74
CA GLU A 63 5.47 -7.15 12.58
C GLU A 63 4.87 -5.99 13.38
N MET A 64 3.70 -6.17 13.98
CA MET A 64 3.03 -5.11 14.75
C MET A 64 3.60 -5.01 16.16
N TYR A 65 3.96 -3.78 16.58
CA TYR A 65 4.24 -3.49 17.98
C TYR A 65 2.94 -3.34 18.73
N ALA A 66 2.54 -4.35 19.49
CA ALA A 66 1.33 -4.35 20.30
C ALA A 66 1.64 -4.47 21.78
N PHE A 67 0.84 -3.82 22.62
CA PHE A 67 0.98 -3.81 24.07
C PHE A 67 -0.36 -3.57 24.74
N GLU A 68 -0.43 -3.83 26.04
CA GLU A 68 -1.58 -3.52 26.87
C GLU A 68 -1.28 -2.28 27.71
N ASP A 69 -2.22 -1.34 27.78
CA ASP A 69 -2.08 -0.17 28.64
C ASP A 69 -2.61 -0.44 30.06
N ALA A 70 -2.43 0.54 30.95
CA ALA A 70 -2.91 0.45 32.34
C ALA A 70 -4.44 0.28 32.47
N GLY A 71 -5.20 0.57 31.42
CA GLY A 71 -6.65 0.37 31.35
C GLY A 71 -7.06 -0.95 30.69
N HIS A 72 -6.12 -1.89 30.55
CA HIS A 72 -6.33 -3.20 29.92
C HIS A 72 -6.78 -3.13 28.44
N ARG A 73 -6.49 -2.03 27.73
CA ARG A 73 -6.78 -1.91 26.32
C ARG A 73 -5.64 -2.49 25.50
N GLN A 74 -5.98 -3.30 24.48
CA GLN A 74 -5.02 -3.82 23.51
C GLN A 74 -4.71 -2.75 22.47
N LEU A 75 -3.53 -2.18 22.54
CA LEU A 75 -3.05 -1.10 21.68
C LEU A 75 -1.96 -1.60 20.73
N ALA A 76 -1.74 -0.83 19.66
CA ALA A 76 -0.62 -1.04 18.77
C ALA A 76 -0.04 0.30 18.31
N ILE A 77 1.27 0.32 18.07
CA ILE A 77 1.91 1.41 17.36
C ILE A 77 1.64 1.21 15.86
N ARG A 78 1.20 2.25 15.17
CA ARG A 78 0.76 2.18 13.77
C ARG A 78 1.82 1.58 12.84
N PRO A 79 1.51 0.47 12.13
CA PRO A 79 2.40 -0.12 11.14
C PRO A 79 2.21 0.51 9.75
N GLU A 80 1.12 1.24 9.54
CA GLU A 80 0.73 1.95 8.31
C GLU A 80 -0.31 3.03 8.61
N GLY A 81 -0.62 3.89 7.62
CA GLY A 81 -1.51 5.06 7.82
C GLY A 81 -2.96 4.85 7.39
N THR A 82 -3.22 4.10 6.32
CA THR A 82 -4.56 3.94 5.72
C THR A 82 -5.65 3.57 6.73
N PRO A 83 -5.48 2.59 7.64
CA PRO A 83 -6.51 2.26 8.62
C PRO A 83 -6.88 3.44 9.54
N GLY A 84 -5.88 4.22 9.95
CA GLY A 84 -6.11 5.43 10.76
C GLY A 84 -6.91 6.50 10.01
N VAL A 85 -6.65 6.67 8.70
CA VAL A 85 -7.42 7.61 7.86
C VAL A 85 -8.87 7.15 7.73
N VAL A 86 -9.10 5.86 7.44
CA VAL A 86 -10.46 5.29 7.31
C VAL A 86 -11.21 5.40 8.64
N ARG A 87 -10.58 5.10 9.78
CA ARG A 87 -11.19 5.29 11.10
C ARG A 87 -11.57 6.76 11.31
N ALA A 88 -10.66 7.70 11.05
CA ALA A 88 -10.94 9.12 11.21
C ALA A 88 -12.09 9.59 10.30
N TYR A 89 -12.16 9.09 9.07
CA TYR A 89 -13.25 9.38 8.14
C TYR A 89 -14.61 8.90 8.68
N LEU A 90 -14.66 7.67 9.23
CA LEU A 90 -15.88 7.07 9.75
C LEU A 90 -16.33 7.74 11.06
N GLU A 91 -15.42 7.93 12.01
CA GLU A 91 -15.72 8.52 13.33
C GLU A 91 -16.20 9.99 13.26
N ASN A 92 -15.76 10.73 12.25
CA ASN A 92 -16.19 12.11 12.03
C ASN A 92 -17.42 12.21 11.10
N ASN A 93 -18.09 11.10 10.82
CA ASN A 93 -19.31 11.04 10.01
C ASN A 93 -19.17 11.67 8.62
N PHE A 94 -18.00 11.61 8.01
CA PHE A 94 -17.77 12.12 6.64
C PHE A 94 -18.64 11.40 5.61
N THR A 95 -18.97 10.12 5.83
CA THR A 95 -19.90 9.36 4.99
C THR A 95 -21.24 10.06 4.75
N GLN A 96 -21.71 10.82 5.74
CA GLN A 96 -23.00 11.51 5.67
C GLN A 96 -22.83 12.99 5.29
N ASN A 97 -21.84 13.66 5.84
CA ASN A 97 -21.71 15.11 5.76
C ASN A 97 -20.89 15.58 4.55
N ALA A 98 -19.86 14.85 4.18
CA ALA A 98 -18.94 15.17 3.10
C ALA A 98 -18.27 13.89 2.58
N PRO A 99 -18.98 13.03 1.82
CA PRO A 99 -18.51 11.69 1.50
C PRO A 99 -17.24 11.65 0.64
N VAL A 100 -16.99 12.70 -0.15
CA VAL A 100 -15.77 12.79 -0.95
C VAL A 100 -14.73 13.56 -0.17
N GLN A 101 -13.63 12.88 0.17
CA GLN A 101 -12.50 13.45 0.93
C GLN A 101 -11.18 13.12 0.27
N LYS A 102 -10.27 14.09 0.34
CA LYS A 102 -8.87 13.95 -0.07
C LYS A 102 -7.98 14.27 1.11
N PHE A 103 -7.38 13.26 1.72
CA PHE A 103 -6.46 13.42 2.85
C PHE A 103 -5.05 13.01 2.47
N TYR A 104 -4.05 13.71 3.01
CA TYR A 104 -2.69 13.21 3.04
C TYR A 104 -2.16 13.19 4.48
N TYR A 105 -1.18 12.35 4.73
CA TYR A 105 -0.48 12.29 6.01
C TYR A 105 1.03 12.12 5.78
N VAL A 106 1.79 12.61 6.74
CA VAL A 106 3.24 12.40 6.85
C VAL A 106 3.53 11.94 8.28
N GLY A 107 4.31 10.91 8.44
CA GLY A 107 4.71 10.47 9.77
C GLY A 107 5.34 9.10 9.83
N ASN A 108 5.89 8.80 11.01
CA ASN A 108 6.61 7.57 11.26
C ASN A 108 5.64 6.39 11.39
N MET A 109 6.04 5.26 10.79
CA MET A 109 5.39 3.96 10.91
C MET A 109 6.37 2.97 11.55
N PHE A 110 5.84 1.92 12.16
CA PHE A 110 6.64 1.01 12.99
C PHE A 110 6.31 -0.44 12.65
N ARG A 111 7.35 -1.21 12.26
CA ARG A 111 7.22 -2.64 11.97
C ARG A 111 8.35 -3.42 12.60
N ALA A 112 8.04 -4.44 13.40
CA ALA A 112 9.01 -5.30 14.07
C ALA A 112 9.66 -6.32 13.10
N GLU A 113 9.81 -5.95 11.84
CA GLU A 113 10.44 -6.81 10.84
C GLU A 113 11.94 -6.99 11.07
N ARG A 114 12.54 -8.01 10.41
CA ARG A 114 13.97 -8.22 10.45
C ARG A 114 14.69 -7.08 9.72
N PRO A 115 15.51 -6.29 10.42
CA PRO A 115 16.19 -5.15 9.82
C PRO A 115 17.15 -5.60 8.71
N GLN A 116 17.12 -4.88 7.59
CA GLN A 116 18.04 -5.06 6.45
C GLN A 116 18.22 -3.72 5.73
N ALA A 117 19.11 -3.65 4.75
CA ALA A 117 19.31 -2.43 3.97
C ALA A 117 17.98 -1.93 3.36
N GLY A 118 17.65 -0.67 3.65
CA GLY A 118 16.38 -0.05 3.20
C GLY A 118 15.13 -0.46 3.98
N ARG A 119 15.23 -1.33 5.00
CA ARG A 119 14.12 -1.70 5.88
C ARG A 119 14.48 -1.50 7.34
N TYR A 120 13.87 -0.51 7.92
CA TYR A 120 14.01 -0.15 9.32
C TYR A 120 12.73 -0.50 10.08
N ARG A 121 12.84 -0.61 11.40
CA ARG A 121 11.69 -0.83 12.28
C ARG A 121 10.87 0.43 12.52
N GLU A 122 11.51 1.57 12.33
CA GLU A 122 10.87 2.87 12.23
C GLU A 122 11.22 3.46 10.87
N PHE A 123 10.20 3.87 10.12
CA PHE A 123 10.34 4.48 8.81
C PHE A 123 9.29 5.54 8.60
N GLU A 124 9.59 6.52 7.80
CA GLU A 124 8.66 7.58 7.47
C GLU A 124 7.82 7.20 6.26
N GLN A 125 6.54 7.53 6.32
CA GLN A 125 5.59 7.33 5.24
C GLN A 125 4.90 8.65 4.90
N ILE A 126 4.87 8.96 3.61
CA ILE A 126 4.03 9.98 3.02
C ILE A 126 2.91 9.23 2.29
N GLY A 127 1.67 9.44 2.70
CA GLY A 127 0.51 8.77 2.12
C GLY A 127 -0.61 9.73 1.76
N ALA A 128 -1.45 9.34 0.83
CA ALA A 128 -2.65 10.07 0.44
C ALA A 128 -3.81 9.11 0.20
N GLU A 129 -4.99 9.50 0.66
CA GLU A 129 -6.21 8.72 0.54
C GLU A 129 -7.28 9.58 -0.13
N TYR A 130 -7.81 9.11 -1.25
CA TYR A 130 -8.95 9.71 -1.94
C TYR A 130 -10.18 8.81 -1.72
N ILE A 131 -11.08 9.24 -0.87
CA ILE A 131 -12.23 8.45 -0.41
C ILE A 131 -13.52 9.00 -1.02
N GLY A 132 -14.47 8.11 -1.35
CA GLY A 132 -15.82 8.47 -1.78
C GLY A 132 -15.98 8.82 -3.25
N ASN A 133 -14.94 8.67 -4.07
CA ASN A 133 -15.03 8.86 -5.52
C ASN A 133 -14.53 7.60 -6.25
N SER A 134 -15.41 6.94 -6.97
CA SER A 134 -15.12 5.73 -7.74
C SER A 134 -14.88 5.99 -9.23
N ALA A 135 -14.77 7.25 -9.66
CA ALA A 135 -14.54 7.57 -11.06
C ALA A 135 -13.08 7.24 -11.48
N PRO A 136 -12.84 6.77 -12.71
CA PRO A 136 -11.50 6.54 -13.26
C PRO A 136 -10.57 7.75 -13.16
N ALA A 137 -11.15 8.96 -13.20
CA ALA A 137 -10.42 10.20 -13.03
C ALA A 137 -9.76 10.34 -11.65
N ALA A 138 -10.35 9.77 -10.59
CA ALA A 138 -9.76 9.77 -9.25
C ALA A 138 -8.48 8.92 -9.19
N ASP A 139 -8.50 7.74 -9.81
CA ASP A 139 -7.32 6.87 -9.89
C ASP A 139 -6.20 7.54 -10.70
N ALA A 140 -6.55 8.11 -11.86
CA ALA A 140 -5.58 8.82 -12.70
C ALA A 140 -4.98 10.04 -11.98
N GLU A 141 -5.79 10.79 -11.22
CA GLU A 141 -5.34 11.93 -10.43
C GLU A 141 -4.30 11.52 -9.38
N VAL A 142 -4.55 10.46 -8.62
CA VAL A 142 -3.61 9.96 -7.59
C VAL A 142 -2.30 9.49 -8.23
N ILE A 143 -2.36 8.81 -9.37
CA ILE A 143 -1.16 8.37 -10.11
C ILE A 143 -0.34 9.59 -10.59
N LEU A 144 -0.99 10.59 -11.18
CA LEU A 144 -0.32 11.81 -11.64
C LEU A 144 0.25 12.63 -10.49
N MET A 145 -0.46 12.71 -9.37
CA MET A 145 0.01 13.37 -8.15
C MET A 145 1.29 12.71 -7.61
N LEU A 146 1.34 11.39 -7.54
CA LEU A 146 2.55 10.66 -7.13
C LEU A 146 3.71 10.93 -8.10
N LYS A 147 3.44 10.90 -9.41
CA LYS A 147 4.42 11.25 -10.45
C LYS A 147 4.97 12.67 -10.26
N ASP A 148 4.10 13.63 -9.92
CA ASP A 148 4.52 15.02 -9.71
C ASP A 148 5.40 15.18 -8.47
N ILE A 149 5.10 14.46 -7.38
CA ILE A 149 5.96 14.40 -6.17
C ILE A 149 7.35 13.86 -6.55
N VAL A 150 7.39 12.70 -7.19
CA VAL A 150 8.63 12.01 -7.57
C VAL A 150 9.47 12.88 -8.51
N SER A 151 8.83 13.52 -9.50
CA SER A 151 9.50 14.38 -10.48
C SER A 151 10.02 15.68 -9.86
N LYS A 152 9.23 16.36 -9.00
CA LYS A 152 9.64 17.58 -8.31
C LYS A 152 10.78 17.34 -7.32
N PHE A 153 10.81 16.19 -6.67
CA PHE A 153 11.92 15.79 -5.81
C PHE A 153 13.20 15.47 -6.60
N GLY A 154 13.10 15.39 -7.93
CA GLY A 154 14.25 15.21 -8.82
C GLY A 154 14.63 13.75 -9.09
N ALA A 155 13.76 12.80 -8.76
CA ALA A 155 13.97 11.41 -9.15
C ALA A 155 13.92 11.25 -10.67
N LYS A 156 14.89 10.50 -11.20
CA LYS A 156 15.02 10.20 -12.64
C LYS A 156 14.99 8.68 -12.82
N ASN A 157 14.70 8.24 -14.03
CA ASN A 157 14.75 6.82 -14.40
C ASN A 157 13.80 5.93 -13.57
N TYR A 158 12.59 6.38 -13.29
CA TYR A 158 11.55 5.56 -12.68
C TYR A 158 10.61 4.99 -13.76
N CYS A 159 10.01 3.85 -13.47
CA CYS A 159 8.99 3.22 -14.31
C CYS A 159 7.67 3.20 -13.55
N VAL A 160 6.59 3.66 -14.17
CA VAL A 160 5.25 3.57 -13.61
C VAL A 160 4.61 2.28 -14.10
N LYS A 161 4.18 1.46 -13.17
CA LYS A 161 3.45 0.22 -13.45
C LYS A 161 2.05 0.35 -12.89
N ILE A 162 1.07 -0.03 -13.68
CA ILE A 162 -0.34 -0.06 -13.28
C ILE A 162 -0.92 -1.44 -13.54
N ASN A 163 -1.94 -1.81 -12.78
CA ASN A 163 -2.72 -3.01 -12.99
C ASN A 163 -4.13 -2.83 -12.40
N SER A 164 -5.08 -3.63 -12.87
CA SER A 164 -6.40 -3.72 -12.25
C SER A 164 -6.51 -5.03 -11.46
N LEU A 165 -7.03 -4.93 -10.24
CA LEU A 165 -7.35 -6.10 -9.41
C LEU A 165 -8.81 -6.55 -9.57
N GLY A 166 -9.55 -5.91 -10.48
CA GLY A 166 -10.95 -6.22 -10.73
C GLY A 166 -11.86 -6.00 -9.52
N CYS A 167 -13.06 -6.51 -9.59
CA CYS A 167 -14.08 -6.47 -8.54
C CYS A 167 -14.37 -7.87 -7.98
N ASP A 168 -15.37 -7.96 -7.10
CA ASP A 168 -15.79 -9.22 -6.49
C ASP A 168 -16.31 -10.27 -7.50
N LYS A 169 -16.66 -9.86 -8.71
CA LYS A 169 -17.01 -10.77 -9.81
C LYS A 169 -15.74 -11.31 -10.52
N CYS A 170 -14.71 -10.49 -10.67
CA CYS A 170 -13.47 -10.83 -11.40
C CYS A 170 -12.49 -11.64 -10.54
N ARG A 171 -12.31 -11.24 -9.27
CA ARG A 171 -11.30 -11.81 -8.37
C ARG A 171 -11.43 -13.32 -8.14
N PRO A 172 -12.63 -13.90 -7.92
CA PRO A 172 -12.76 -15.34 -7.69
C PRO A 172 -12.28 -16.18 -8.89
N LEU A 173 -12.61 -15.74 -10.11
CA LEU A 173 -12.22 -16.42 -11.34
C LEU A 173 -10.69 -16.36 -11.52
N TYR A 174 -10.10 -15.20 -11.31
CA TYR A 174 -8.65 -15.04 -11.38
C TYR A 174 -7.93 -15.83 -10.29
N ARG A 175 -8.47 -15.81 -9.05
CA ARG A 175 -7.92 -16.60 -7.94
C ARG A 175 -7.87 -18.08 -8.31
N GLN A 176 -8.94 -18.63 -8.89
CA GLN A 176 -8.97 -20.04 -9.31
C GLN A 176 -7.94 -20.30 -10.42
N ALA A 177 -7.91 -19.49 -11.48
CA ALA A 177 -6.94 -19.62 -12.57
C ALA A 177 -5.49 -19.57 -12.06
N LEU A 178 -5.23 -18.73 -11.06
CA LEU A 178 -3.91 -18.61 -10.45
C LEU A 178 -3.56 -19.83 -9.60
N ILE A 179 -4.52 -20.39 -8.84
CA ILE A 179 -4.35 -21.64 -8.10
C ILE A 179 -4.04 -22.79 -9.07
N ASP A 180 -4.82 -22.93 -10.14
CA ASP A 180 -4.63 -23.98 -11.15
C ASP A 180 -3.26 -23.89 -11.85
N PHE A 181 -2.80 -22.67 -12.07
CA PHE A 181 -1.47 -22.40 -12.63
C PHE A 181 -0.36 -22.77 -11.64
N LEU A 182 -0.41 -22.23 -10.42
CA LEU A 182 0.63 -22.41 -9.41
C LEU A 182 0.70 -23.81 -8.85
N SER A 183 -0.42 -24.54 -8.81
CA SER A 183 -0.47 -25.92 -8.31
C SER A 183 0.39 -26.87 -9.15
N LYS A 184 0.59 -26.58 -10.41
CA LYS A 184 1.48 -27.35 -11.31
C LYS A 184 2.97 -27.22 -10.94
N GLU A 185 3.29 -26.19 -10.18
CA GLU A 185 4.65 -25.86 -9.76
C GLU A 185 4.82 -25.97 -8.23
N LYS A 186 3.82 -26.53 -7.49
CA LYS A 186 3.75 -26.55 -6.03
C LYS A 186 5.05 -27.03 -5.38
N ASP A 187 5.62 -28.12 -5.89
CA ASP A 187 6.80 -28.75 -5.30
C ASP A 187 8.09 -27.92 -5.46
N THR A 188 8.06 -26.93 -6.35
CA THR A 188 9.20 -26.03 -6.63
C THR A 188 9.08 -24.68 -5.92
N LEU A 189 7.94 -24.42 -5.26
CA LEU A 189 7.70 -23.20 -4.50
C LEU A 189 8.47 -23.22 -3.19
N CYS A 190 8.91 -22.04 -2.73
CA CYS A 190 9.44 -21.90 -1.38
C CYS A 190 8.32 -22.15 -0.33
N GLU A 191 8.68 -22.55 0.88
CA GLU A 191 7.75 -22.89 1.96
C GLU A 191 6.66 -21.83 2.20
N ASN A 192 7.06 -20.54 2.17
CA ASN A 192 6.10 -19.45 2.31
C ASN A 192 5.11 -19.40 1.15
N CYS A 193 5.53 -19.70 -0.08
CA CYS A 193 4.66 -19.69 -1.25
C CYS A 193 3.74 -20.91 -1.28
N GLN A 194 4.16 -22.05 -0.76
CA GLN A 194 3.29 -23.21 -0.56
C GLN A 194 2.13 -22.88 0.38
N THR A 195 2.42 -22.21 1.51
CA THR A 195 1.38 -21.72 2.42
C THR A 195 0.49 -20.65 1.79
N ARG A 196 1.08 -19.71 1.03
CA ARG A 196 0.35 -18.64 0.33
C ARG A 196 -0.56 -19.18 -0.77
N LEU A 197 -0.17 -20.24 -1.45
CA LEU A 197 -0.99 -20.87 -2.49
C LEU A 197 -2.38 -21.27 -1.94
N GLU A 198 -2.45 -21.70 -0.72
CA GLU A 198 -3.71 -22.12 -0.07
C GLU A 198 -4.49 -20.90 0.48
N LYS A 199 -3.80 -19.95 1.12
CA LYS A 199 -4.44 -18.84 1.82
C LYS A 199 -4.71 -17.63 0.91
N ASN A 200 -3.67 -17.14 0.24
CA ASN A 200 -3.73 -15.97 -0.65
C ASN A 200 -2.74 -16.13 -1.83
N PRO A 201 -3.14 -16.79 -2.93
CA PRO A 201 -2.27 -17.11 -4.05
C PRO A 201 -1.70 -15.86 -4.76
N LEU A 202 -2.38 -14.71 -4.71
CA LEU A 202 -1.85 -13.44 -5.24
C LEU A 202 -0.49 -13.08 -4.64
N ARG A 203 -0.28 -13.36 -3.34
CA ARG A 203 0.99 -13.08 -2.65
C ARG A 203 2.17 -13.94 -3.14
N VAL A 204 1.93 -14.97 -3.92
CA VAL A 204 3.00 -15.75 -4.57
C VAL A 204 3.68 -14.91 -5.64
N LEU A 205 2.92 -14.08 -6.36
CA LEU A 205 3.43 -13.21 -7.42
C LEU A 205 4.34 -12.09 -6.87
N ASP A 206 4.11 -11.66 -5.61
CA ASP A 206 4.94 -10.67 -4.91
C ASP A 206 6.11 -11.32 -4.12
N CYS A 207 6.35 -12.61 -4.29
CA CYS A 207 7.44 -13.29 -3.62
C CYS A 207 8.79 -12.96 -4.23
N LYS A 208 9.75 -12.55 -3.40
CA LYS A 208 11.12 -12.23 -3.85
C LYS A 208 11.89 -13.43 -4.40
N ILE A 209 11.51 -14.66 -3.99
CA ILE A 209 12.16 -15.91 -4.42
C ILE A 209 11.47 -16.44 -5.68
N ASP A 210 10.15 -16.60 -5.62
CA ASP A 210 9.39 -17.30 -6.66
C ASP A 210 8.76 -16.35 -7.68
N GLY A 211 8.37 -15.12 -7.26
CA GLY A 211 7.57 -14.21 -8.11
C GLY A 211 8.19 -13.95 -9.48
N ALA A 212 9.50 -13.65 -9.52
CA ALA A 212 10.18 -13.37 -10.78
C ALA A 212 10.12 -14.52 -11.79
N ARG A 213 10.00 -15.78 -11.35
CA ARG A 213 9.90 -16.98 -12.21
C ARG A 213 8.61 -17.02 -13.03
N PHE A 214 7.59 -16.32 -12.55
CA PHE A 214 6.25 -16.33 -13.14
C PHE A 214 5.99 -15.16 -14.08
N ALA A 215 6.93 -14.22 -14.19
CA ALA A 215 6.81 -13.09 -15.12
C ALA A 215 6.58 -13.58 -16.57
N GLY A 216 5.53 -13.04 -17.20
CA GLY A 216 5.11 -13.45 -18.56
C GLY A 216 4.43 -14.81 -18.67
N ARG A 217 4.27 -15.56 -17.56
CA ARG A 217 3.66 -16.91 -17.54
C ARG A 217 2.34 -16.96 -16.79
N VAL A 218 2.09 -16.01 -15.89
CA VAL A 218 0.85 -15.97 -15.10
C VAL A 218 -0.37 -15.74 -15.98
N PRO A 219 -1.52 -16.33 -15.63
CA PRO A 219 -2.77 -16.02 -16.29
C PRO A 219 -3.09 -14.53 -16.14
N THR A 220 -3.61 -13.90 -17.19
CA THR A 220 -4.10 -12.53 -17.14
C THR A 220 -5.48 -12.51 -16.49
N MET A 221 -5.74 -11.54 -15.62
CA MET A 221 -7.06 -11.37 -15.03
C MET A 221 -8.08 -11.01 -16.12
N GLN A 222 -9.14 -11.79 -16.20
CA GLN A 222 -10.28 -11.47 -17.06
C GLN A 222 -11.18 -10.49 -16.31
N LEU A 223 -11.19 -9.25 -16.75
CA LEU A 223 -12.01 -8.20 -16.17
C LEU A 223 -13.45 -8.31 -16.71
N CYS A 224 -14.45 -8.03 -15.87
CA CYS A 224 -15.82 -7.83 -16.33
C CYS A 224 -15.90 -6.54 -17.16
N PRO A 225 -16.96 -6.34 -17.97
CA PRO A 225 -17.07 -5.16 -18.84
C PRO A 225 -16.93 -3.83 -18.09
N GLU A 226 -17.47 -3.73 -16.87
CA GLU A 226 -17.39 -2.52 -16.04
C GLU A 226 -15.95 -2.25 -15.59
N CYS A 227 -15.25 -3.27 -15.09
CA CYS A 227 -13.85 -3.13 -14.69
C CYS A 227 -12.92 -2.86 -15.86
N GLN A 228 -13.20 -3.46 -17.03
CA GLN A 228 -12.44 -3.20 -18.25
C GLN A 228 -12.60 -1.75 -18.69
N ALA A 229 -13.86 -1.27 -18.80
CA ALA A 229 -14.13 0.10 -19.18
C ALA A 229 -13.49 1.11 -18.23
N HIS A 230 -13.57 0.87 -16.91
CA HIS A 230 -12.92 1.70 -15.90
C HIS A 230 -11.40 1.75 -16.12
N PHE A 231 -10.76 0.59 -16.29
CA PHE A 231 -9.31 0.52 -16.46
C PHE A 231 -8.84 1.12 -17.78
N ASP A 232 -9.61 0.96 -18.86
CA ASP A 232 -9.33 1.58 -20.15
C ASP A 232 -9.42 3.10 -20.08
N GLU A 233 -10.40 3.64 -19.33
CA GLU A 233 -10.52 5.08 -19.11
C GLU A 233 -9.36 5.63 -18.25
N VAL A 234 -8.93 4.93 -17.20
CA VAL A 234 -7.72 5.30 -16.43
C VAL A 234 -6.52 5.39 -17.36
N GLN A 235 -6.30 4.39 -18.22
CA GLN A 235 -5.19 4.40 -19.16
C GLN A 235 -5.30 5.55 -20.17
N ALA A 236 -6.50 5.83 -20.68
CA ALA A 236 -6.74 6.95 -21.59
C ALA A 236 -6.44 8.30 -20.93
N LEU A 237 -6.81 8.50 -19.67
CA LEU A 237 -6.53 9.72 -18.90
C LEU A 237 -5.05 9.92 -18.61
N LEU A 238 -4.27 8.84 -18.48
CA LEU A 238 -2.83 8.87 -18.24
C LEU A 238 -2.03 9.05 -19.54
N LYS A 239 -2.58 8.63 -20.67
CA LYS A 239 -1.90 8.67 -21.98
C LYS A 239 -1.45 10.09 -22.34
N GLY A 240 -0.18 10.23 -22.72
CA GLY A 240 0.44 11.52 -23.06
C GLY A 240 0.80 12.40 -21.86
N LYS A 241 0.47 11.98 -20.62
CA LYS A 241 0.85 12.71 -19.39
C LYS A 241 1.96 11.98 -18.63
N ILE A 242 2.03 10.66 -18.76
CA ILE A 242 3.02 9.81 -18.11
C ILE A 242 3.20 8.52 -18.94
N ASP A 243 4.45 8.04 -19.00
CA ASP A 243 4.73 6.73 -19.55
C ASP A 243 4.47 5.66 -18.48
N PHE A 244 3.70 4.65 -18.82
CA PHE A 244 3.37 3.55 -17.92
C PHE A 244 3.35 2.21 -18.63
N VAL A 245 3.47 1.14 -17.85
CA VAL A 245 3.36 -0.24 -18.31
C VAL A 245 2.24 -0.93 -17.54
N VAL A 246 1.35 -1.63 -18.21
CA VAL A 246 0.40 -2.55 -17.58
C VAL A 246 1.16 -3.82 -17.21
N ASP A 247 1.27 -4.09 -15.91
CA ASP A 247 2.05 -5.23 -15.40
C ASP A 247 1.15 -6.17 -14.60
N PRO A 248 0.77 -7.33 -15.14
CA PRO A 248 -0.08 -8.30 -14.44
C PRO A 248 0.58 -8.90 -13.20
N MET A 249 1.91 -8.73 -13.04
CA MET A 249 2.63 -9.11 -11.83
C MET A 249 2.50 -8.08 -10.69
N LEU A 250 1.98 -6.89 -10.98
CA LEU A 250 1.72 -5.88 -9.97
C LEU A 250 0.45 -6.24 -9.19
N VAL A 251 0.64 -6.90 -8.07
CA VAL A 251 -0.42 -7.32 -7.14
C VAL A 251 -0.17 -6.79 -5.74
N ARG A 252 -1.21 -6.72 -4.94
CA ARG A 252 -1.14 -6.47 -3.51
C ARG A 252 -1.93 -7.54 -2.77
N GLY A 253 -1.34 -8.07 -1.72
CA GLY A 253 -1.98 -9.05 -0.86
C GLY A 253 -2.75 -8.42 0.28
N LEU A 254 -3.41 -7.31 0.02
CA LEU A 254 -4.24 -6.59 0.99
C LEU A 254 -5.68 -7.02 0.77
N ASP A 255 -6.36 -7.38 1.86
CA ASP A 255 -7.72 -7.92 1.85
C ASP A 255 -8.78 -6.83 2.18
N TYR A 256 -8.45 -5.56 1.99
CA TYR A 256 -9.40 -4.44 2.13
C TYR A 256 -9.83 -3.82 0.83
#